data_3b86795693244e0c45784cc2b69e4835
#
_entry.id   3b86795693244e0c45784cc2b69e4835
#
_cell.length_a   1.000
_cell.length_b   1.000
_cell.length_c   1.000
_cell.angle_alpha   90.00
_cell.angle_beta   90.00
_cell.angle_gamma   90.00
#
_symmetry.space_group_name_H-M   'P 1'
#
loop_
_entity.id
_entity.type
_entity.pdbx_description
1 polymer ?
#
loop_
_entity_poly.entity_id
_entity_poly.type
_entity_poly.pdbx_seq_one_letter_code
_entity_poly.pdbx_strand_id
1 'polypeptide(L)'
;MAGGLLSVAQNIPVPLTQVHIYDFIDELITDGVITQQTAVRPYTRKQVANMLTEAQSADSLLNNRQKKDLAFYLNEFALECDTMVNNFVQFTDHSTYNISLADPQFSYRTKDSMFKLRLRPILGADVTASKKGVILHRWYGAELQMDIANHLSIWGSL
;
A
#
# COMPACT_ATOMS: atom_id res chain seq x y z
N MET A 1 33.51 14.16 -19.12
CA MET A 1 32.09 13.80 -19.21
C MET A 1 31.82 12.79 -18.11
N ALA A 2 31.16 13.23 -17.02
CA ALA A 2 30.77 12.34 -15.94
C ALA A 2 29.41 11.75 -16.31
N GLY A 3 29.41 10.47 -16.70
CA GLY A 3 28.20 9.71 -16.93
C GLY A 3 27.50 9.45 -15.59
N GLY A 4 26.45 10.22 -15.27
CA GLY A 4 25.61 9.95 -14.14
C GLY A 4 24.89 8.61 -14.36
N LEU A 5 25.22 7.63 -13.55
CA LEU A 5 24.42 6.41 -13.42
C LEU A 5 23.05 6.85 -12.86
N LEU A 6 22.04 6.87 -13.73
CA LEU A 6 20.66 6.98 -13.30
C LEU A 6 20.31 5.68 -12.55
N SER A 7 20.51 5.69 -11.24
CA SER A 7 19.99 4.65 -10.36
C SER A 7 18.48 4.76 -10.40
N VAL A 8 17.83 3.84 -11.11
CA VAL A 8 16.38 3.67 -11.05
C VAL A 8 16.07 3.12 -9.66
N ALA A 9 15.31 3.86 -8.86
CA ALA A 9 14.86 3.40 -7.56
C ALA A 9 14.24 2.02 -7.69
N GLN A 10 14.73 1.06 -6.90
CA GLN A 10 14.10 -0.26 -6.79
C GLN A 10 12.77 -0.07 -6.06
N ASN A 11 11.67 -0.05 -6.80
CA ASN A 11 10.35 -0.03 -6.22
C ASN A 11 10.04 -1.39 -5.56
N ILE A 12 9.53 -1.37 -4.34
CA ILE A 12 9.15 -2.56 -3.59
C ILE A 12 8.07 -3.33 -4.36
N PRO A 13 8.27 -4.60 -4.67
CA PRO A 13 7.24 -5.40 -5.34
C PRO A 13 6.11 -5.77 -4.37
N VAL A 14 4.89 -5.81 -4.88
CA VAL A 14 3.74 -6.36 -4.15
C VAL A 14 3.83 -7.88 -4.23
N PRO A 15 3.92 -8.60 -3.08
CA PRO A 15 4.02 -10.06 -3.10
C PRO A 15 2.84 -10.71 -3.81
N LEU A 16 3.09 -11.74 -4.62
CA LEU A 16 2.03 -12.49 -5.31
C LEU A 16 1.08 -13.22 -4.34
N THR A 17 1.47 -13.38 -3.08
CA THR A 17 0.61 -13.92 -2.02
C THR A 17 -0.51 -12.98 -1.62
N GLN A 18 -0.42 -11.68 -1.96
CA GLN A 18 -1.50 -10.72 -1.80
C GLN A 18 -2.48 -10.81 -2.98
N VAL A 19 -3.12 -11.96 -3.14
CA VAL A 19 -3.98 -12.28 -4.29
C VAL A 19 -5.08 -11.25 -4.47
N HIS A 20 -5.71 -10.78 -3.40
CA HIS A 20 -6.88 -9.91 -3.46
C HIS A 20 -6.64 -8.57 -4.17
N ILE A 21 -5.46 -7.96 -4.02
CA ILE A 21 -5.17 -6.71 -4.76
C ILE A 21 -5.00 -6.98 -6.26
N TYR A 22 -4.41 -8.12 -6.64
CA TYR A 22 -4.28 -8.51 -8.03
C TYR A 22 -5.64 -8.81 -8.67
N ASP A 23 -6.51 -9.54 -7.98
CA ASP A 23 -7.87 -9.83 -8.43
C ASP A 23 -8.68 -8.54 -8.61
N PHE A 24 -8.54 -7.58 -7.68
CA PHE A 24 -9.21 -6.28 -7.77
C PHE A 24 -8.72 -5.47 -8.97
N ILE A 25 -7.41 -5.41 -9.21
CA ILE A 25 -6.84 -4.73 -10.37
C ILE A 25 -7.31 -5.40 -11.68
N ASP A 26 -7.30 -6.72 -11.76
CA ASP A 26 -7.75 -7.47 -12.92
C ASP A 26 -9.24 -7.24 -13.21
N GLU A 27 -10.07 -7.14 -12.18
CA GLU A 27 -11.47 -6.76 -12.31
C GLU A 27 -11.61 -5.35 -12.92
N LEU A 28 -10.89 -4.35 -12.37
CA LEU A 28 -10.93 -2.98 -12.87
C LEU A 28 -10.43 -2.85 -14.32
N ILE A 29 -9.45 -3.65 -14.71
CA ILE A 29 -8.98 -3.73 -16.11
C ILE A 29 -10.06 -4.35 -16.99
N THR A 30 -10.70 -5.43 -16.54
CA THR A 30 -11.75 -6.12 -17.29
C THR A 30 -12.98 -5.24 -17.50
N ASP A 31 -13.32 -4.43 -16.50
CA ASP A 31 -14.42 -3.47 -16.54
C ASP A 31 -14.06 -2.19 -17.35
N GLY A 32 -12.81 -2.08 -17.82
CA GLY A 32 -12.33 -0.92 -18.59
C GLY A 32 -12.16 0.35 -17.77
N VAL A 33 -12.07 0.25 -16.45
CA VAL A 33 -11.83 1.37 -15.53
C VAL A 33 -10.36 1.80 -15.57
N ILE A 34 -9.46 0.83 -15.69
CA ILE A 34 -8.01 1.02 -15.80
C ILE A 34 -7.56 0.65 -17.20
N THR A 35 -6.79 1.53 -17.83
CA THR A 35 -6.24 1.32 -19.18
C THR A 35 -4.82 0.78 -19.16
N GLN A 36 -4.09 1.00 -18.08
CA GLN A 36 -2.72 0.50 -17.92
C GLN A 36 -2.71 -1.02 -17.77
N GLN A 37 -2.25 -1.69 -18.82
CA GLN A 37 -2.04 -3.13 -18.79
C GLN A 37 -0.55 -3.43 -18.77
N THR A 38 -0.07 -4.02 -17.70
CA THR A 38 1.25 -4.63 -17.67
C THR A 38 1.09 -6.15 -17.52
N ALA A 39 1.62 -6.89 -18.49
CA ALA A 39 1.57 -8.36 -18.45
C ALA A 39 2.58 -8.96 -17.45
N VAL A 40 3.46 -8.13 -16.90
CA VAL A 40 4.56 -8.58 -16.03
C VAL A 40 4.21 -8.39 -14.57
N ARG A 41 4.15 -9.50 -13.83
CA ARG A 41 3.98 -9.53 -12.36
C ARG A 41 5.27 -10.06 -11.72
N PRO A 42 5.58 -9.67 -10.47
CA PRO A 42 4.80 -8.84 -9.57
C PRO A 42 4.82 -7.35 -9.94
N TYR A 43 3.70 -6.67 -9.71
CA TYR A 43 3.65 -5.20 -9.81
C TYR A 43 4.44 -4.57 -8.67
N THR A 44 5.05 -3.43 -8.93
CA THR A 44 5.63 -2.62 -7.85
C THR A 44 4.51 -1.87 -7.12
N ARG A 45 4.74 -1.51 -5.85
CA ARG A 45 3.78 -0.72 -5.07
C ARG A 45 3.41 0.59 -5.78
N LYS A 46 4.38 1.24 -6.44
CA LYS A 46 4.13 2.45 -7.22
C LYS A 46 3.25 2.21 -8.45
N GLN A 47 3.43 1.09 -9.15
CA GLN A 47 2.54 0.73 -10.25
C GLN A 47 1.10 0.51 -9.77
N VAL A 48 0.93 -0.23 -8.67
CA VAL A 48 -0.39 -0.43 -8.06
C VAL A 48 -1.01 0.91 -7.66
N ALA A 49 -0.25 1.79 -7.00
CA ALA A 49 -0.72 3.13 -6.61
C ALA A 49 -1.19 3.96 -7.83
N ASN A 50 -0.45 3.93 -8.93
CA ASN A 50 -0.85 4.62 -10.16
C ASN A 50 -2.16 4.06 -10.73
N MET A 51 -2.33 2.73 -10.76
CA MET A 51 -3.55 2.07 -11.20
C MET A 51 -4.74 2.44 -10.31
N LEU A 52 -4.56 2.46 -8.99
CA LEU A 52 -5.61 2.87 -8.04
C LEU A 52 -5.98 4.35 -8.20
N THR A 53 -5.01 5.22 -8.47
CA THR A 53 -5.25 6.66 -8.74
C THR A 53 -6.01 6.86 -10.06
N GLU A 54 -5.68 6.07 -11.08
CA GLU A 54 -6.44 6.06 -12.34
C GLU A 54 -7.90 5.64 -12.10
N ALA A 55 -8.12 4.55 -11.35
CA ALA A 55 -9.46 4.10 -10.97
C ALA A 55 -10.23 5.14 -10.15
N GLN A 56 -9.56 5.87 -9.26
CA GLN A 56 -10.16 6.96 -8.50
C GLN A 56 -10.65 8.09 -9.41
N SER A 57 -9.89 8.39 -10.46
CA SER A 57 -10.29 9.41 -11.45
C SER A 57 -11.50 9.00 -12.28
N ALA A 58 -11.74 7.70 -12.40
CA ALA A 58 -12.87 7.10 -13.11
C ALA A 58 -14.03 6.67 -12.16
N ASP A 59 -14.23 7.36 -11.05
CA ASP A 59 -15.20 7.01 -9.98
C ASP A 59 -16.63 6.75 -10.50
N SER A 60 -17.03 7.43 -11.56
CA SER A 60 -18.35 7.26 -12.17
C SER A 60 -18.58 5.87 -12.79
N LEU A 61 -17.53 5.15 -13.14
CA LEU A 61 -17.58 3.80 -13.70
C LEU A 61 -17.64 2.72 -12.62
N LEU A 62 -17.30 3.08 -11.37
CA LEU A 62 -17.20 2.13 -10.27
C LEU A 62 -18.56 1.85 -9.61
N ASN A 63 -18.82 0.58 -9.32
CA ASN A 63 -19.94 0.19 -8.49
C ASN A 63 -19.64 0.42 -6.98
N ASN A 64 -20.68 0.33 -6.13
CA ASN A 64 -20.56 0.61 -4.70
C ASN A 64 -19.58 -0.29 -3.94
N ARG A 65 -19.40 -1.55 -4.38
CA ARG A 65 -18.41 -2.46 -3.81
C ARG A 65 -17.01 -2.02 -4.19
N GLN A 66 -16.78 -1.81 -5.49
CA GLN A 66 -15.49 -1.35 -6.02
C GLN A 66 -15.02 -0.04 -5.40
N LYS A 67 -15.94 0.90 -5.12
CA LYS A 67 -15.61 2.15 -4.41
C LYS A 67 -15.10 1.90 -2.98
N LYS A 68 -15.68 0.94 -2.27
CA LYS A 68 -15.23 0.57 -0.92
C LYS A 68 -13.86 -0.12 -0.96
N ASP A 69 -13.68 -1.05 -1.90
CA ASP A 69 -12.42 -1.76 -2.08
C ASP A 69 -11.32 -0.80 -2.53
N LEU A 70 -11.63 0.13 -3.44
CA LEU A 70 -10.71 1.19 -3.86
C LEU A 70 -10.30 2.09 -2.68
N ALA A 71 -11.24 2.53 -1.85
CA ALA A 71 -10.93 3.34 -0.67
C ALA A 71 -10.00 2.59 0.31
N PHE A 72 -10.24 1.29 0.51
CA PHE A 72 -9.36 0.44 1.33
C PHE A 72 -7.94 0.38 0.75
N TYR A 73 -7.79 0.10 -0.55
CA TYR A 73 -6.48 0.00 -1.17
C TYR A 73 -5.77 1.36 -1.32
N LEU A 74 -6.49 2.45 -1.55
CA LEU A 74 -5.89 3.80 -1.53
C LEU A 74 -5.29 4.12 -0.15
N ASN A 75 -5.92 3.67 0.94
CA ASN A 75 -5.35 3.78 2.28
C ASN A 75 -4.11 2.89 2.45
N GLU A 76 -4.14 1.65 1.96
CA GLU A 76 -3.02 0.71 2.00
C GLU A 76 -1.79 1.23 1.23
N PHE A 77 -2.01 1.88 0.08
CA PHE A 77 -0.96 2.43 -0.78
C PHE A 77 -0.80 3.96 -0.65
N ALA A 78 -1.26 4.55 0.45
CA ALA A 78 -1.27 6.01 0.64
C ALA A 78 0.12 6.66 0.55
N LEU A 79 1.19 5.95 0.93
CA LEU A 79 2.57 6.44 0.80
C LEU A 79 2.98 6.64 -0.66
N GLU A 80 2.54 5.74 -1.53
CA GLU A 80 2.87 5.73 -2.95
C GLU A 80 1.93 6.59 -3.79
N CYS A 81 0.66 6.72 -3.37
CA CYS A 81 -0.36 7.52 -4.07
C CYS A 81 -0.16 9.03 -3.92
N ASP A 82 0.76 9.48 -3.07
CA ASP A 82 0.89 10.88 -2.64
C ASP A 82 -0.42 11.52 -2.14
N THR A 83 -1.42 10.68 -1.87
CA THR A 83 -2.75 11.07 -1.41
C THR A 83 -2.74 11.19 0.10
N MET A 84 -3.24 12.29 0.60
CA MET A 84 -3.42 12.51 2.04
C MET A 84 -4.64 11.72 2.50
N VAL A 85 -4.46 10.65 3.29
CA VAL A 85 -5.58 9.95 3.93
C VAL A 85 -6.18 10.82 5.01
N ASN A 86 -7.52 10.87 5.09
CA ASN A 86 -8.31 11.82 5.89
C ASN A 86 -8.15 11.78 7.42
N ASN A 87 -7.14 11.11 7.97
CA ASN A 87 -6.92 10.97 9.42
C ASN A 87 -5.62 11.66 9.87
N PHE A 88 -5.37 12.88 9.39
CA PHE A 88 -4.14 13.62 9.68
C PHE A 88 -4.16 14.30 11.03
N VAL A 89 -3.11 14.06 11.83
CA VAL A 89 -2.65 14.97 12.85
C VAL A 89 -1.38 15.64 12.34
N GLN A 90 -1.45 16.91 11.95
CA GLN A 90 -0.29 17.68 11.50
C GLN A 90 0.37 18.31 12.72
N PHE A 91 1.60 17.90 13.03
CA PHE A 91 2.33 18.39 14.21
C PHE A 91 3.33 19.51 13.92
N THR A 92 3.75 19.67 12.65
CA THR A 92 4.70 20.73 12.25
C THR A 92 4.50 21.13 10.80
N ASP A 93 4.96 22.36 10.44
CA ASP A 93 4.91 22.85 9.06
C ASP A 93 5.79 22.06 8.06
N HIS A 94 6.64 21.16 8.54
CA HIS A 94 7.68 20.53 7.74
C HIS A 94 7.48 19.04 7.51
N SER A 95 6.55 18.39 8.23
CA SER A 95 6.35 16.94 8.12
C SER A 95 4.92 16.56 8.45
N THR A 96 4.48 15.48 7.85
CA THR A 96 3.15 14.94 8.03
C THR A 96 3.23 13.58 8.73
N TYR A 97 2.45 13.42 9.79
CA TYR A 97 2.27 12.15 10.51
C TYR A 97 0.85 11.67 10.30
N ASN A 98 0.68 10.39 10.08
CA ASN A 98 -0.63 9.75 10.05
C ASN A 98 -0.65 8.57 11.01
N ILE A 99 -1.67 8.51 11.85
CA ILE A 99 -1.96 7.38 12.72
C ILE A 99 -3.39 6.94 12.41
N SER A 100 -3.54 5.76 11.84
CA SER A 100 -4.84 5.14 11.61
C SER A 100 -5.13 4.09 12.68
N LEU A 101 -6.35 4.13 13.24
CA LEU A 101 -6.81 3.13 14.22
C LEU A 101 -7.63 2.02 13.55
N ALA A 102 -8.24 2.30 12.41
CA ALA A 102 -9.04 1.32 11.67
C ALA A 102 -8.15 0.29 10.94
N ASP A 103 -7.01 0.76 10.43
CA ASP A 103 -5.90 -0.06 9.94
C ASP A 103 -4.67 0.44 10.71
N PRO A 104 -4.29 -0.22 11.81
CA PRO A 104 -3.28 0.30 12.71
C PRO A 104 -1.94 0.45 11.99
N GLN A 105 -1.62 1.68 11.64
CA GLN A 105 -0.37 2.03 10.99
C GLN A 105 0.07 3.43 11.41
N PHE A 106 1.38 3.61 11.47
CA PHE A 106 2.01 4.90 11.63
C PHE A 106 2.73 5.25 10.33
N SER A 107 2.46 6.42 9.77
CA SER A 107 3.14 6.93 8.59
C SER A 107 3.75 8.30 8.86
N TYR A 108 4.92 8.52 8.33
CA TYR A 108 5.63 9.79 8.39
C TYR A 108 6.13 10.17 7.00
N ARG A 109 5.97 11.44 6.64
CA ARG A 109 6.47 11.99 5.37
C ARG A 109 7.05 13.37 5.61
N THR A 110 8.23 13.64 5.05
CA THR A 110 8.77 15.00 4.97
C THR A 110 8.06 15.80 3.88
N LYS A 111 8.02 17.13 4.03
CA LYS A 111 7.38 18.06 3.08
C LYS A 111 7.89 17.87 1.65
N ASP A 112 9.18 17.66 1.48
CA ASP A 112 9.83 17.48 0.17
C ASP A 112 9.68 16.05 -0.38
N SER A 113 8.91 15.20 0.31
CA SER A 113 8.75 13.76 -0.03
C SER A 113 10.09 13.00 -0.15
N MET A 114 11.17 13.59 0.38
CA MET A 114 12.50 12.99 0.36
C MET A 114 12.64 11.80 1.30
N PHE A 115 11.80 11.74 2.34
CA PHE A 115 11.77 10.65 3.28
C PHE A 115 10.33 10.27 3.59
N LYS A 116 10.02 8.99 3.40
CA LYS A 116 8.73 8.40 3.73
C LYS A 116 8.98 7.18 4.60
N LEU A 117 8.21 7.03 5.68
CA LEU A 117 8.28 5.91 6.61
C LEU A 117 6.88 5.39 6.89
N ARG A 118 6.70 4.08 6.89
CA ARG A 118 5.50 3.40 7.37
C ARG A 118 5.89 2.27 8.32
N LEU A 119 5.22 2.24 9.45
CA LEU A 119 5.29 1.17 10.42
C LEU A 119 3.88 0.61 10.63
N ARG A 120 3.71 -0.68 10.46
CA ARG A 120 2.44 -1.39 10.60
C ARG A 120 2.60 -2.58 11.53
N PRO A 121 1.82 -2.67 12.61
CA PRO A 121 1.75 -3.89 13.40
C PRO A 121 1.03 -4.99 12.60
N ILE A 122 1.54 -6.19 12.68
CA ILE A 122 0.91 -7.40 12.12
C ILE A 122 0.31 -8.17 13.29
N LEU A 123 -1.01 -8.28 13.33
CA LEU A 123 -1.72 -9.02 14.38
C LEU A 123 -2.65 -10.03 13.73
N GLY A 124 -2.63 -11.26 14.20
CA GLY A 124 -3.54 -12.26 13.72
C GLY A 124 -3.86 -13.32 14.77
N ALA A 125 -5.04 -13.89 14.65
CA ALA A 125 -5.48 -15.01 15.47
C ALA A 125 -6.31 -15.97 14.63
N ASP A 126 -6.08 -17.26 14.83
CA ASP A 126 -6.85 -18.34 14.23
C ASP A 126 -7.36 -19.28 15.33
N VAL A 127 -8.60 -19.71 15.21
CA VAL A 127 -9.25 -20.62 16.15
C VAL A 127 -9.70 -21.86 15.39
N THR A 128 -9.06 -22.96 15.67
CA THR A 128 -9.44 -24.27 15.12
C THR A 128 -10.14 -25.11 16.19
N ALA A 129 -11.43 -25.39 15.99
CA ALA A 129 -12.21 -26.27 16.85
C ALA A 129 -12.28 -27.70 16.28
N SER A 130 -11.97 -28.69 17.08
CA SER A 130 -12.06 -30.08 16.73
C SER A 130 -12.80 -30.86 17.83
N LYS A 131 -13.19 -32.12 17.52
CA LYS A 131 -13.79 -33.03 18.55
C LYS A 131 -12.83 -33.30 19.74
N LYS A 132 -11.54 -33.02 19.62
CA LYS A 132 -10.52 -33.24 20.64
C LYS A 132 -10.18 -31.97 21.44
N GLY A 133 -10.74 -30.81 21.06
CA GLY A 133 -10.46 -29.52 21.73
C GLY A 133 -10.43 -28.35 20.81
N VAL A 134 -10.15 -27.20 21.39
CA VAL A 134 -9.98 -25.92 20.70
C VAL A 134 -8.51 -25.53 20.73
N ILE A 135 -7.95 -25.20 19.57
CA ILE A 135 -6.59 -24.69 19.42
C ILE A 135 -6.71 -23.21 19.02
N LEU A 136 -6.09 -22.35 19.81
CA LEU A 136 -5.92 -20.93 19.49
C LEU A 136 -4.48 -20.71 19.02
N HIS A 137 -4.33 -20.31 17.77
CA HIS A 137 -3.07 -19.85 17.22
C HIS A 137 -3.12 -18.33 17.08
N ARG A 138 -2.11 -17.63 17.59
CA ARG A 138 -1.97 -16.18 17.50
C ARG A 138 -0.57 -15.83 17.04
N TRP A 139 -0.47 -14.81 16.20
CA TRP A 139 0.81 -14.25 15.78
C TRP A 139 0.79 -12.74 15.88
N TYR A 140 1.95 -12.20 16.06
CA TYR A 140 2.18 -10.76 16.12
C TYR A 140 3.53 -10.44 15.49
N GLY A 141 3.62 -9.26 14.89
CA GLY A 141 4.81 -8.80 14.21
C GLY A 141 4.72 -7.32 13.89
N ALA A 142 5.65 -6.84 13.11
CA ALA A 142 5.66 -5.51 12.57
C ALA A 142 6.23 -5.50 11.16
N GLU A 143 5.67 -4.65 10.31
CA GLU A 143 6.18 -4.35 8.99
C GLU A 143 6.72 -2.93 8.98
N LEU A 144 7.93 -2.77 8.44
CA LEU A 144 8.59 -1.48 8.24
C LEU A 144 8.78 -1.27 6.74
N GLN A 145 8.36 -0.11 6.27
CA GLN A 145 8.68 0.37 4.94
C GLN A 145 9.28 1.77 5.03
N MET A 146 10.37 2.01 4.32
CA MET A 146 11.06 3.30 4.29
C MET A 146 11.52 3.60 2.87
N ASP A 147 11.20 4.81 2.39
CA ASP A 147 11.67 5.33 1.10
C ASP A 147 12.49 6.59 1.33
N ILE A 148 13.68 6.65 0.71
CA ILE A 148 14.63 7.74 0.85
C ILE A 148 14.91 8.32 -0.54
N ALA A 149 14.60 9.61 -0.73
CA ALA A 149 14.90 10.40 -1.92
C ALA A 149 14.45 9.76 -3.25
N ASN A 150 13.47 8.87 -3.23
CA ASN A 150 13.04 8.05 -4.37
C ASN A 150 14.18 7.21 -5.00
N HIS A 151 15.27 6.99 -4.28
CA HIS A 151 16.44 6.22 -4.73
C HIS A 151 16.65 4.94 -3.95
N LEU A 152 16.21 4.90 -2.70
CA LEU A 152 16.38 3.74 -1.84
C LEU A 152 15.07 3.42 -1.13
N SER A 153 14.59 2.19 -1.33
CA SER A 153 13.45 1.65 -0.60
C SER A 153 13.91 0.47 0.25
N ILE A 154 13.57 0.51 1.54
CA ILE A 154 13.84 -0.56 2.51
C ILE A 154 12.50 -1.09 2.98
N TRP A 155 12.35 -2.40 2.94
CA TRP A 155 11.18 -3.10 3.45
C TRP A 155 11.63 -4.31 4.26
N GLY A 156 10.92 -4.56 5.36
CA GLY A 156 11.15 -5.71 6.21
C GLY A 156 9.96 -6.00 7.12
N SER A 157 9.82 -7.26 7.51
CA SER A 157 8.82 -7.71 8.48
C SER A 157 9.48 -8.63 9.51
N LEU A 158 9.02 -8.54 10.76
CA LEU A 158 9.44 -9.36 11.90
C LEU A 158 8.28 -10.16 12.44
#